data_1efbadfe2f852647acc3f450755b6bd8
#
_entry.id   1efbadfe2f852647acc3f450755b6bd8
#
_cell.length_a   1.000
_cell.length_b   1.000
_cell.length_c   1.000
_cell.angle_alpha   90.00
_cell.angle_beta   90.00
_cell.angle_gamma   90.00
#
_symmetry.space_group_name_H-M   'P 1'
#
loop_
_entity.id
_entity.type
_entity.pdbx_description
1 polymer ?
#
loop_
_entity_poly.entity_id
_entity_poly.type
_entity_poly.pdbx_seq_one_letter_code
_entity_poly.pdbx_strand_id
1 'polypeptide(L)'
;MKAILYFQSQSKTSSAAEKLIGVREIAARTDWHVQVVDTFTSEKKIRELISFWKPAGMIVECGERTDDLSAFTRCRNIPTVFIDRDPATLPKGSFCVRHDSVTAGQEAARDLIMTGFENFAFVPFPGKWRWNDERRDGFLESLELNNHSSSIFRSKATDINSPAYIRDLRSFLKRLPMPCAIFVANDHPAEKVITEAKLLGFRIPEQIAVLGVDDYEPICEHTRPRLSSVKPDFRRGGNLAALMMIAVLRDGRKFRGEHVRKYGTLQIIRRESTRIMPKSVDAEVEAALRLIRNEACNGLAAEAVMRTFSCSRTLAAAKFRRVTGHSILEEIHATQLERIKELLTYPNQQLKAISDFCGFKSPNSLRKFFLRETGMTMSVWRNAQSNRT
;
A
#
# COMPACT_ATOMS: atom_id res chain seq x y z
N MET A 1 33.75 9.45 11.93
CA MET A 1 32.32 9.22 11.75
C MET A 1 31.68 10.51 11.27
N LYS A 2 30.97 10.48 10.13
CA LYS A 2 30.33 11.65 9.54
C LYS A 2 28.88 11.73 10.00
N ALA A 3 28.41 12.87 10.49
CA ALA A 3 27.01 13.07 10.85
C ALA A 3 26.19 13.34 9.59
N ILE A 4 25.09 12.59 9.43
CA ILE A 4 24.04 12.84 8.43
C ILE A 4 22.75 13.15 9.18
N LEU A 5 22.16 14.32 8.94
CA LEU A 5 20.85 14.66 9.49
C LEU A 5 19.76 14.11 8.59
N TYR A 6 18.86 13.30 9.15
CA TYR A 6 17.65 12.81 8.48
C TYR A 6 16.44 13.54 9.06
N PHE A 7 15.83 14.40 8.26
CA PHE A 7 14.60 15.09 8.62
C PHE A 7 13.42 14.27 8.16
N GLN A 8 12.65 13.75 9.12
CA GLN A 8 11.50 12.91 8.87
C GLN A 8 10.22 13.73 8.76
N SER A 9 9.34 13.37 7.81
CA SER A 9 8.02 13.97 7.70
C SER A 9 7.20 13.76 8.98
N GLN A 10 6.34 14.72 9.32
CA GLN A 10 5.46 14.63 10.51
C GLN A 10 4.45 13.48 10.44
N SER A 11 4.17 12.97 9.25
CA SER A 11 3.33 11.79 9.10
C SER A 11 4.09 10.56 9.62
N LYS A 12 3.75 10.08 10.80
CA LYS A 12 4.24 8.79 11.36
C LYS A 12 3.61 7.63 10.58
N THR A 13 3.78 7.62 9.27
CA THR A 13 3.29 6.56 8.38
C THR A 13 4.32 5.42 8.30
N SER A 14 3.87 4.23 7.96
CA SER A 14 4.76 3.10 7.66
C SER A 14 5.79 3.44 6.58
N SER A 15 5.42 4.28 5.61
CA SER A 15 6.30 4.76 4.55
C SER A 15 7.53 5.50 5.08
N ALA A 16 7.36 6.38 6.08
CA ALA A 16 8.48 7.13 6.68
C ALA A 16 9.44 6.20 7.43
N ALA A 17 8.90 5.21 8.16
CA ALA A 17 9.72 4.22 8.86
C ALA A 17 10.51 3.34 7.89
N GLU A 18 9.90 2.85 6.81
CA GLU A 18 10.57 2.02 5.81
C GLU A 18 11.68 2.78 5.07
N LYS A 19 11.47 4.04 4.71
CA LYS A 19 12.51 4.89 4.11
C LYS A 19 13.70 5.09 5.04
N LEU A 20 13.45 5.36 6.32
CA LEU A 20 14.50 5.47 7.32
C LEU A 20 15.29 4.16 7.49
N ILE A 21 14.61 3.01 7.47
CA ILE A 21 15.27 1.69 7.47
C ILE A 21 16.20 1.59 6.27
N GLY A 22 15.74 1.92 5.07
CA GLY A 22 16.57 1.91 3.87
C GLY A 22 17.81 2.80 3.98
N VAL A 23 17.67 4.01 4.51
CA VAL A 23 18.83 4.90 4.76
C VAL A 23 19.81 4.27 5.73
N ARG A 24 19.33 3.71 6.85
CA ARG A 24 20.16 3.08 7.88
C ARG A 24 20.91 1.84 7.39
N GLU A 25 20.32 1.06 6.49
CA GLU A 25 20.99 -0.11 5.88
C GLU A 25 22.23 0.28 5.08
N ILE A 26 22.14 1.36 4.32
CA ILE A 26 23.29 1.89 3.59
C ILE A 26 24.29 2.54 4.56
N ALA A 27 23.79 3.30 5.53
CA ALA A 27 24.64 3.93 6.55
C ALA A 27 25.46 2.93 7.36
N ALA A 28 24.91 1.76 7.69
CA ALA A 28 25.59 0.68 8.40
C ALA A 28 26.85 0.13 7.67
N ARG A 29 26.97 0.40 6.36
CA ARG A 29 28.12 0.02 5.52
C ARG A 29 29.10 1.18 5.31
N THR A 30 28.92 2.27 6.05
CA THR A 30 29.72 3.49 5.96
C THR A 30 30.16 3.94 7.35
N ASP A 31 30.92 5.03 7.43
CA ASP A 31 31.30 5.70 8.68
C ASP A 31 30.25 6.72 9.18
N TRP A 32 28.98 6.58 8.75
CA TRP A 32 27.93 7.54 9.04
C TRP A 32 27.28 7.31 10.40
N HIS A 33 26.98 8.44 11.07
CA HIS A 33 26.01 8.53 12.14
C HIS A 33 24.76 9.23 11.61
N VAL A 34 23.64 8.52 11.53
CA VAL A 34 22.35 9.08 11.07
C VAL A 34 21.57 9.60 12.28
N GLN A 35 21.54 10.92 12.43
CA GLN A 35 20.75 11.59 13.44
C GLN A 35 19.36 11.91 12.86
N VAL A 36 18.34 11.28 13.43
CA VAL A 36 16.94 11.50 13.03
C VAL A 36 16.39 12.73 13.75
N VAL A 37 15.69 13.58 12.99
CA VAL A 37 14.96 14.75 13.46
C VAL A 37 13.49 14.53 13.13
N ASP A 38 12.67 14.24 14.14
CA ASP A 38 11.28 13.77 13.98
C ASP A 38 10.27 14.84 13.59
N THR A 39 10.68 16.11 13.50
CA THR A 39 9.73 17.18 13.17
C THR A 39 10.38 18.27 12.34
N PHE A 40 9.63 18.77 11.36
CA PHE A 40 9.95 20.06 10.76
C PHE A 40 9.80 21.14 11.80
N THR A 41 10.92 21.71 12.18
CA THR A 41 10.97 22.78 13.18
C THR A 41 11.20 24.10 12.46
N SER A 42 11.08 25.20 13.21
CA SER A 42 11.37 26.51 12.70
C SER A 42 12.76 26.58 12.06
N GLU A 43 12.95 27.44 11.07
CA GLU A 43 14.25 27.69 10.42
C GLU A 43 15.37 27.94 11.44
N LYS A 44 15.05 28.63 12.55
CA LYS A 44 15.98 28.87 13.66
C LYS A 44 16.50 27.55 14.25
N LYS A 45 15.61 26.62 14.56
CA LYS A 45 15.98 25.33 15.17
C LYS A 45 16.74 24.44 14.19
N ILE A 46 16.42 24.48 12.90
CA ILE A 46 17.18 23.78 11.87
C ILE A 46 18.63 24.31 11.83
N ARG A 47 18.81 25.62 11.88
CA ARG A 47 20.14 26.23 11.94
C ARG A 47 20.90 25.85 13.22
N GLU A 48 20.23 25.82 14.36
CA GLU A 48 20.83 25.35 15.63
C GLU A 48 21.31 23.89 15.51
N LEU A 49 20.48 23.00 14.96
CA LEU A 49 20.84 21.59 14.73
C LEU A 49 22.04 21.44 13.78
N ILE A 50 22.04 22.20 12.67
CA ILE A 50 23.16 22.22 11.72
C ILE A 50 24.44 22.72 12.39
N SER A 51 24.36 23.79 13.18
CA SER A 51 25.49 24.35 13.93
C SER A 51 26.06 23.37 14.94
N PHE A 52 25.20 22.65 15.64
CA PHE A 52 25.58 21.68 16.66
C PHE A 52 26.20 20.42 16.06
N TRP A 53 25.50 19.78 15.11
CA TRP A 53 25.91 18.51 14.53
C TRP A 53 26.99 18.64 13.46
N LYS A 54 27.13 19.82 12.84
CA LYS A 54 28.04 20.08 11.69
C LYS A 54 27.97 18.95 10.66
N PRO A 55 26.76 18.64 10.11
CA PRO A 55 26.56 17.45 9.31
C PRO A 55 27.35 17.51 8.00
N ALA A 56 27.82 16.35 7.54
CA ALA A 56 28.41 16.21 6.22
C ALA A 56 27.36 16.30 5.11
N GLY A 57 26.11 15.93 5.41
CA GLY A 57 24.98 16.01 4.48
C GLY A 57 23.63 15.95 5.21
N MET A 58 22.56 16.23 4.47
CA MET A 58 21.19 16.17 4.96
C MET A 58 20.34 15.31 4.01
N ILE A 59 19.49 14.48 4.58
CA ILE A 59 18.42 13.79 3.85
C ILE A 59 17.10 14.32 4.40
N VAL A 60 16.26 14.88 3.51
CA VAL A 60 15.04 15.58 3.90
C VAL A 60 13.85 14.87 3.28
N GLU A 61 13.12 14.12 4.11
CA GLU A 61 11.85 13.55 3.73
C GLU A 61 10.77 14.62 3.90
N CYS A 62 10.15 15.01 2.80
CA CYS A 62 9.11 16.02 2.80
C CYS A 62 8.06 15.68 1.75
N GLY A 63 6.79 15.69 2.14
CA GLY A 63 5.69 15.66 1.17
C GLY A 63 5.68 16.93 0.29
N GLU A 64 4.98 16.89 -0.83
CA GLU A 64 4.94 18.02 -1.79
C GLU A 64 4.41 19.33 -1.19
N ARG A 65 3.65 19.26 -0.11
CA ARG A 65 2.98 20.39 0.58
C ARG A 65 3.70 20.92 1.79
N THR A 66 4.75 20.31 2.22
CA THR A 66 5.42 20.81 3.39
C THR A 66 6.12 22.12 3.07
N ASP A 67 5.67 23.09 3.71
CA ASP A 67 6.28 24.18 4.41
C ASP A 67 7.62 24.67 3.87
N ASP A 68 7.91 25.87 4.16
CA ASP A 68 9.10 26.61 3.84
C ASP A 68 10.39 25.77 3.88
N LEU A 69 10.77 25.24 2.71
CA LEU A 69 12.04 24.57 2.52
C LEU A 69 13.23 25.54 2.51
N SER A 70 12.99 26.83 2.73
CA SER A 70 14.00 27.88 2.67
C SER A 70 15.19 27.60 3.59
N ALA A 71 14.94 27.02 4.77
CA ALA A 71 15.98 26.63 5.69
C ALA A 71 16.98 25.64 5.09
N PHE A 72 16.49 24.64 4.34
CA PHE A 72 17.32 23.63 3.69
C PHE A 72 17.96 24.14 2.40
N THR A 73 17.21 24.90 1.59
CA THR A 73 17.69 25.41 0.30
C THR A 73 18.70 26.56 0.46
N ARG A 74 18.68 27.28 1.58
CA ARG A 74 19.67 28.32 1.93
C ARG A 74 21.00 27.74 2.42
N CYS A 75 21.00 26.50 2.96
CA CYS A 75 22.21 25.82 3.40
C CYS A 75 22.99 25.20 2.23
N ARG A 76 23.29 26.01 1.19
CA ARG A 76 23.92 25.55 -0.07
C ARG A 76 25.27 24.86 0.09
N ASN A 77 25.92 25.03 1.21
CA ASN A 77 27.24 24.41 1.51
C ASN A 77 27.13 22.98 2.05
N ILE A 78 25.91 22.53 2.39
CA ILE A 78 25.67 21.19 2.91
C ILE A 78 24.89 20.41 1.84
N PRO A 79 25.47 19.33 1.30
CA PRO A 79 24.77 18.46 0.37
C PRO A 79 23.45 17.99 0.94
N THR A 80 22.36 18.16 0.18
CA THR A 80 21.01 17.82 0.62
C THR A 80 20.33 16.96 -0.43
N VAL A 81 19.78 15.81 -0.02
CA VAL A 81 18.94 14.93 -0.84
C VAL A 81 17.51 14.98 -0.31
N PHE A 82 16.58 15.35 -1.17
CA PHE A 82 15.15 15.38 -0.85
C PHE A 82 14.49 14.05 -1.21
N ILE A 83 13.54 13.61 -0.38
CA ILE A 83 12.74 12.41 -0.67
C ILE A 83 11.27 12.83 -0.84
N ASP A 84 10.62 12.33 -1.91
CA ASP A 84 9.20 12.55 -2.25
C ASP A 84 8.78 14.01 -2.38
N ARG A 85 9.70 14.83 -2.88
CA ARG A 85 9.41 16.22 -3.25
C ARG A 85 9.27 16.38 -4.76
N ASP A 86 8.38 17.28 -5.20
CA ASP A 86 8.35 17.68 -6.60
C ASP A 86 9.63 18.42 -6.97
N PRO A 87 10.47 17.88 -7.88
CA PRO A 87 11.70 18.54 -8.29
C PRO A 87 11.50 19.95 -8.87
N ALA A 88 10.32 20.25 -9.44
CA ALA A 88 9.99 21.57 -9.97
C ALA A 88 9.88 22.64 -8.87
N THR A 89 9.65 22.23 -7.62
CA THR A 89 9.59 23.14 -6.46
C THR A 89 10.94 23.35 -5.78
N LEU A 90 11.97 22.64 -6.23
CA LEU A 90 13.33 22.72 -5.68
C LEU A 90 14.22 23.62 -6.52
N PRO A 91 15.26 24.23 -5.95
CA PRO A 91 16.27 24.95 -6.71
C PRO A 91 16.89 24.06 -7.80
N LYS A 92 17.22 24.67 -8.94
CA LYS A 92 17.88 23.95 -10.05
C LYS A 92 19.15 23.25 -9.57
N GLY A 93 19.28 21.95 -9.91
CA GLY A 93 20.42 21.14 -9.50
C GLY A 93 20.28 20.47 -8.13
N SER A 94 19.13 20.58 -7.46
CA SER A 94 18.85 19.82 -6.23
C SER A 94 18.77 18.33 -6.49
N PHE A 95 19.17 17.55 -5.49
CA PHE A 95 19.10 16.08 -5.51
C PHE A 95 17.77 15.62 -4.95
N CYS A 96 17.08 14.74 -5.67
CA CYS A 96 15.78 14.23 -5.26
C CYS A 96 15.62 12.74 -5.56
N VAL A 97 15.03 12.03 -4.63
CA VAL A 97 14.55 10.64 -4.81
C VAL A 97 13.05 10.63 -4.60
N ARG A 98 12.29 10.06 -5.54
CA ARG A 98 10.83 10.09 -5.47
C ARG A 98 10.20 8.80 -6.00
N HIS A 99 8.96 8.55 -5.62
CA HIS A 99 8.19 7.43 -6.15
C HIS A 99 7.90 7.63 -7.65
N ASP A 100 7.97 6.55 -8.44
CA ASP A 100 7.55 6.54 -9.85
C ASP A 100 6.03 6.36 -9.94
N SER A 101 5.33 7.46 -9.74
CA SER A 101 3.87 7.48 -9.68
C SER A 101 3.20 7.20 -11.03
N VAL A 102 3.87 7.49 -12.15
CA VAL A 102 3.36 7.14 -13.49
C VAL A 102 3.30 5.61 -13.64
N THR A 103 4.43 4.95 -13.37
CA THR A 103 4.51 3.49 -13.45
C THR A 103 3.53 2.80 -12.49
N ALA A 104 3.36 3.34 -11.27
CA ALA A 104 2.38 2.81 -10.32
C ALA A 104 0.94 2.90 -10.86
N GLY A 105 0.58 3.99 -11.55
CA GLY A 105 -0.71 4.13 -12.22
C GLY A 105 -0.90 3.10 -13.35
N GLN A 106 0.14 2.90 -14.17
CA GLN A 106 0.12 1.89 -15.25
C GLN A 106 -0.02 0.46 -14.70
N GLU A 107 0.68 0.14 -13.61
CA GLU A 107 0.60 -1.17 -12.94
C GLU A 107 -0.79 -1.39 -12.34
N ALA A 108 -1.37 -0.37 -11.71
CA ALA A 108 -2.74 -0.42 -11.18
C ALA A 108 -3.77 -0.69 -12.29
N ALA A 109 -3.65 -0.02 -13.44
CA ALA A 109 -4.54 -0.26 -14.58
C ALA A 109 -4.43 -1.69 -15.09
N ARG A 110 -3.21 -2.18 -15.33
CA ARG A 110 -2.97 -3.57 -15.78
C ARG A 110 -3.54 -4.59 -14.80
N ASP A 111 -3.33 -4.37 -13.49
CA ASP A 111 -3.86 -5.26 -12.46
C ASP A 111 -5.39 -5.31 -12.48
N LEU A 112 -6.05 -4.17 -12.57
CA LEU A 112 -7.51 -4.09 -12.60
C LEU A 112 -8.10 -4.64 -13.92
N ILE A 113 -7.46 -4.42 -15.07
CA ILE A 113 -7.87 -5.03 -16.36
C ILE A 113 -7.83 -6.56 -16.25
N MET A 114 -6.77 -7.11 -15.67
CA MET A 114 -6.64 -8.57 -15.49
C MET A 114 -7.72 -9.19 -14.61
N THR A 115 -8.41 -8.40 -13.79
CA THR A 115 -9.55 -8.88 -13.00
C THR A 115 -10.85 -9.00 -13.81
N GLY A 116 -10.87 -8.57 -15.07
CA GLY A 116 -11.99 -8.71 -16.00
C GLY A 116 -13.05 -7.61 -15.91
N PHE A 117 -12.74 -6.48 -15.28
CA PHE A 117 -13.61 -5.28 -15.41
C PHE A 117 -13.48 -4.64 -16.77
N GLU A 118 -14.57 -4.03 -17.22
CA GLU A 118 -14.64 -3.27 -18.48
C GLU A 118 -14.81 -1.77 -18.23
N ASN A 119 -15.32 -1.40 -17.05
CA ASN A 119 -15.52 -0.01 -16.67
C ASN A 119 -14.53 0.37 -15.56
N PHE A 120 -13.92 1.53 -15.73
CA PHE A 120 -12.87 2.00 -14.82
C PHE A 120 -13.16 3.42 -14.35
N ALA A 121 -12.69 3.74 -13.15
CA ALA A 121 -12.74 5.08 -12.62
C ALA A 121 -11.48 5.44 -11.85
N PHE A 122 -11.18 6.73 -11.80
CA PHE A 122 -10.11 7.27 -10.97
C PHE A 122 -10.65 8.26 -9.95
N VAL A 123 -10.23 8.10 -8.70
CA VAL A 123 -10.54 9.04 -7.61
C VAL A 123 -9.24 9.68 -7.12
N PRO A 124 -9.02 10.98 -7.39
CA PRO A 124 -7.83 11.70 -6.97
C PRO A 124 -7.83 11.97 -5.46
N PHE A 125 -6.64 12.19 -4.90
CA PHE A 125 -6.49 12.86 -3.62
C PHE A 125 -6.80 14.35 -3.78
N PRO A 126 -7.54 14.99 -2.86
CA PRO A 126 -7.87 16.41 -2.99
C PRO A 126 -6.65 17.33 -2.99
N GLY A 127 -6.68 18.33 -3.83
CA GLY A 127 -5.60 19.32 -3.97
C GLY A 127 -4.75 19.11 -5.22
N LYS A 128 -3.76 19.95 -5.38
CA LYS A 128 -2.83 19.91 -6.53
C LYS A 128 -1.55 19.19 -6.08
N TRP A 129 -1.37 17.98 -6.51
CA TRP A 129 -0.24 17.13 -6.17
C TRP A 129 0.30 16.47 -7.43
N ARG A 130 1.58 16.64 -7.71
CA ARG A 130 2.20 16.05 -8.89
C ARG A 130 2.09 14.52 -8.91
N TRP A 131 2.38 13.86 -7.80
CA TRP A 131 2.26 12.40 -7.70
C TRP A 131 0.83 11.90 -8.00
N ASN A 132 -0.18 12.68 -7.64
CA ASN A 132 -1.59 12.35 -7.89
C ASN A 132 -1.91 12.45 -9.39
N ASP A 133 -1.47 13.52 -10.04
CA ASP A 133 -1.63 13.69 -11.48
C ASP A 133 -0.85 12.62 -12.25
N GLU A 134 0.38 12.30 -11.84
CA GLU A 134 1.19 11.23 -12.44
C GLU A 134 0.54 9.85 -12.29
N ARG A 135 -0.04 9.52 -11.12
CA ARG A 135 -0.80 8.26 -10.92
C ARG A 135 -2.00 8.21 -11.85
N ARG A 136 -2.75 9.31 -11.96
CA ARG A 136 -3.88 9.43 -12.89
C ARG A 136 -3.42 9.22 -14.33
N ASP A 137 -2.44 9.97 -14.76
CA ASP A 137 -2.00 9.97 -16.16
C ASP A 137 -1.47 8.61 -16.59
N GLY A 138 -0.66 7.95 -15.75
CA GLY A 138 -0.21 6.57 -16.00
C GLY A 138 -1.36 5.56 -16.05
N PHE A 139 -2.38 5.71 -15.16
CA PHE A 139 -3.55 4.87 -15.17
C PHE A 139 -4.36 5.04 -16.46
N LEU A 140 -4.65 6.28 -16.85
CA LEU A 140 -5.42 6.60 -18.05
C LEU A 140 -4.71 6.14 -19.32
N GLU A 141 -3.40 6.41 -19.45
CA GLU A 141 -2.59 5.96 -20.57
C GLU A 141 -2.65 4.44 -20.75
N SER A 142 -2.51 3.69 -19.66
CA SER A 142 -2.57 2.22 -19.72
C SER A 142 -3.96 1.70 -20.09
N LEU A 143 -5.04 2.36 -19.65
CA LEU A 143 -6.41 2.02 -20.05
C LEU A 143 -6.65 2.30 -21.54
N GLU A 144 -6.22 3.47 -22.04
CA GLU A 144 -6.36 3.86 -23.44
C GLU A 144 -5.65 2.89 -24.37
N LEU A 145 -4.41 2.49 -24.05
CA LEU A 145 -3.64 1.49 -24.77
C LEU A 145 -4.35 0.11 -24.86
N ASN A 146 -5.25 -0.18 -23.93
CA ASN A 146 -6.06 -1.39 -23.91
C ASN A 146 -7.52 -1.16 -24.36
N ASN A 147 -7.84 -0.03 -25.00
CA ASN A 147 -9.16 0.35 -25.51
C ASN A 147 -10.25 0.45 -24.42
N HIS A 148 -9.88 0.82 -23.19
CA HIS A 148 -10.80 1.09 -22.10
C HIS A 148 -10.97 2.57 -21.87
N SER A 149 -12.20 2.98 -21.53
CA SER A 149 -12.51 4.33 -21.06
C SER A 149 -12.59 4.37 -19.53
N SER A 150 -12.47 5.56 -18.97
CA SER A 150 -12.59 5.76 -17.53
C SER A 150 -13.36 7.02 -17.15
N SER A 151 -13.96 6.98 -15.96
CA SER A 151 -14.59 8.14 -15.33
C SER A 151 -13.65 8.74 -14.29
N ILE A 152 -13.54 10.07 -14.24
CA ILE A 152 -12.71 10.75 -13.26
C ILE A 152 -13.57 11.50 -12.26
N PHE A 153 -13.37 11.22 -10.96
CA PHE A 153 -14.02 11.96 -9.88
C PHE A 153 -13.48 13.39 -9.82
N ARG A 154 -14.40 14.35 -9.66
CA ARG A 154 -14.06 15.78 -9.52
C ARG A 154 -14.87 16.37 -8.37
N SER A 155 -14.19 17.04 -7.45
CA SER A 155 -14.79 17.84 -6.38
C SER A 155 -13.99 19.12 -6.18
N LYS A 156 -14.65 20.18 -5.75
CA LYS A 156 -14.00 21.44 -5.33
C LYS A 156 -13.58 21.38 -3.86
N ALA A 157 -14.08 20.40 -3.11
CA ALA A 157 -13.73 20.23 -1.71
C ALA A 157 -12.30 19.71 -1.56
N THR A 158 -11.56 20.29 -0.65
CA THR A 158 -10.15 19.94 -0.36
C THR A 158 -10.00 19.01 0.84
N ASP A 159 -11.06 18.83 1.64
CA ASP A 159 -11.11 17.92 2.77
C ASP A 159 -12.00 16.71 2.46
N ILE A 160 -11.41 15.51 2.49
CA ILE A 160 -12.09 14.23 2.23
C ILE A 160 -13.18 13.90 3.27
N ASN A 161 -13.15 14.56 4.43
CA ASN A 161 -14.16 14.37 5.48
C ASN A 161 -15.29 15.40 5.40
N SER A 162 -15.18 16.41 4.53
CA SER A 162 -16.19 17.44 4.41
C SER A 162 -17.50 16.89 3.83
N PRO A 163 -18.66 17.39 4.30
CA PRO A 163 -19.95 16.99 3.73
C PRO A 163 -20.06 17.27 2.22
N ALA A 164 -19.35 18.28 1.71
CA ALA A 164 -19.33 18.60 0.28
C ALA A 164 -18.62 17.49 -0.52
N TYR A 165 -17.43 17.06 -0.07
CA TYR A 165 -16.70 15.95 -0.70
C TYR A 165 -17.54 14.67 -0.72
N ILE A 166 -18.15 14.33 0.40
CA ILE A 166 -18.99 13.12 0.53
C ILE A 166 -20.20 13.17 -0.40
N ARG A 167 -20.90 14.31 -0.50
CA ARG A 167 -22.03 14.47 -1.46
C ARG A 167 -21.57 14.26 -2.90
N ASP A 168 -20.46 14.90 -3.29
CA ASP A 168 -19.89 14.77 -4.64
C ASP A 168 -19.51 13.32 -4.94
N LEU A 169 -18.85 12.64 -3.98
CA LEU A 169 -18.43 11.24 -4.10
C LEU A 169 -19.65 10.31 -4.26
N ARG A 170 -20.68 10.45 -3.43
CA ARG A 170 -21.92 9.67 -3.56
C ARG A 170 -22.59 9.88 -4.92
N SER A 171 -22.65 11.13 -5.38
CA SER A 171 -23.20 11.45 -6.70
C SER A 171 -22.39 10.82 -7.83
N PHE A 172 -21.07 10.81 -7.72
CA PHE A 172 -20.18 10.16 -8.67
C PHE A 172 -20.39 8.65 -8.70
N LEU A 173 -20.36 7.98 -7.53
CA LEU A 173 -20.55 6.52 -7.43
C LEU A 173 -21.87 6.05 -8.04
N LYS A 174 -22.97 6.81 -7.84
CA LYS A 174 -24.29 6.48 -8.39
C LYS A 174 -24.35 6.55 -9.93
N ARG A 175 -23.46 7.32 -10.57
CA ARG A 175 -23.43 7.49 -12.04
C ARG A 175 -22.47 6.56 -12.76
N LEU A 176 -21.64 5.81 -12.02
CA LEU A 176 -20.71 4.88 -12.64
C LEU A 176 -21.43 3.73 -13.35
N PRO A 177 -20.99 3.34 -14.54
CA PRO A 177 -21.45 2.10 -15.16
C PRO A 177 -20.97 0.91 -14.33
N MET A 178 -21.85 -0.04 -14.06
CA MET A 178 -21.54 -1.21 -13.22
C MET A 178 -21.41 -2.48 -14.06
N PRO A 179 -20.50 -3.40 -13.68
CA PRO A 179 -19.49 -3.30 -12.61
C PRO A 179 -18.35 -2.35 -12.99
N CYS A 180 -17.72 -1.72 -11.98
CA CYS A 180 -16.67 -0.73 -12.17
C CYS A 180 -15.49 -0.97 -11.23
N ALA A 181 -14.26 -0.92 -11.76
CA ALA A 181 -13.04 -0.92 -10.96
C ALA A 181 -12.55 0.52 -10.75
N ILE A 182 -12.35 0.90 -9.49
CA ILE A 182 -11.94 2.25 -9.11
C ILE A 182 -10.49 2.20 -8.61
N PHE A 183 -9.60 2.88 -9.33
CA PHE A 183 -8.27 3.20 -8.82
C PHE A 183 -8.32 4.52 -8.05
N VAL A 184 -7.84 4.50 -6.82
CA VAL A 184 -7.84 5.65 -5.93
C VAL A 184 -6.39 6.05 -5.65
N ALA A 185 -6.11 7.32 -5.79
CA ALA A 185 -4.74 7.83 -5.74
C ALA A 185 -4.00 7.56 -4.41
N ASN A 186 -4.73 7.28 -3.31
CA ASN A 186 -4.16 6.99 -1.99
C ASN A 186 -5.18 6.21 -1.14
N ASP A 187 -4.72 5.50 -0.11
CA ASP A 187 -5.58 4.66 0.75
C ASP A 187 -6.60 5.47 1.58
N HIS A 188 -6.29 6.70 1.98
CA HIS A 188 -7.23 7.55 2.73
C HIS A 188 -8.52 7.87 1.97
N PRO A 189 -8.49 8.39 0.72
CA PRO A 189 -9.71 8.52 -0.06
C PRO A 189 -10.29 7.16 -0.48
N ALA A 190 -9.49 6.08 -0.60
CA ALA A 190 -10.00 4.75 -0.91
C ALA A 190 -10.91 4.20 0.21
N GLU A 191 -10.57 4.43 1.47
CA GLU A 191 -11.44 4.14 2.62
C GLU A 191 -12.79 4.84 2.49
N LYS A 192 -12.80 6.13 2.06
CA LYS A 192 -14.06 6.87 1.85
C LYS A 192 -14.87 6.26 0.71
N VAL A 193 -14.23 5.88 -0.41
CA VAL A 193 -14.90 5.20 -1.53
C VAL A 193 -15.57 3.92 -1.05
N ILE A 194 -14.87 3.06 -0.30
CA ILE A 194 -15.43 1.81 0.25
C ILE A 194 -16.62 2.10 1.17
N THR A 195 -16.44 3.03 2.10
CA THR A 195 -17.48 3.39 3.08
C THR A 195 -18.73 3.89 2.39
N GLU A 196 -18.59 4.85 1.47
CA GLU A 196 -19.72 5.48 0.78
C GLU A 196 -20.39 4.53 -0.22
N ALA A 197 -19.62 3.68 -0.92
CA ALA A 197 -20.18 2.65 -1.78
C ALA A 197 -21.07 1.66 -0.99
N LYS A 198 -20.61 1.22 0.19
CA LYS A 198 -21.41 0.35 1.08
C LYS A 198 -22.67 1.03 1.60
N LEU A 199 -22.58 2.28 2.04
CA LEU A 199 -23.74 3.06 2.48
C LEU A 199 -24.78 3.27 1.36
N LEU A 200 -24.33 3.27 0.11
CA LEU A 200 -25.21 3.30 -1.07
C LEU A 200 -25.74 1.92 -1.48
N GLY A 201 -25.37 0.85 -0.78
CA GLY A 201 -25.82 -0.51 -1.04
C GLY A 201 -25.03 -1.27 -2.12
N PHE A 202 -23.92 -0.74 -2.62
CA PHE A 202 -23.09 -1.44 -3.59
C PHE A 202 -22.34 -2.59 -2.95
N ARG A 203 -22.23 -3.71 -3.69
CA ARG A 203 -21.40 -4.85 -3.30
C ARG A 203 -19.96 -4.63 -3.77
N ILE A 204 -19.02 -4.84 -2.87
CA ILE A 204 -17.59 -4.74 -3.12
C ILE A 204 -16.99 -6.16 -2.91
N PRO A 205 -16.29 -6.71 -3.90
CA PRO A 205 -15.84 -6.09 -5.17
C PRO A 205 -16.79 -6.26 -6.37
N GLU A 206 -17.93 -6.98 -6.24
CA GLU A 206 -18.72 -7.47 -7.38
C GLU A 206 -19.29 -6.35 -8.26
N GLN A 207 -19.71 -5.24 -7.67
CA GLN A 207 -20.21 -4.07 -8.40
C GLN A 207 -19.15 -2.96 -8.46
N ILE A 208 -18.45 -2.73 -7.37
CA ILE A 208 -17.37 -1.75 -7.28
C ILE A 208 -16.14 -2.42 -6.70
N ALA A 209 -15.07 -2.57 -7.48
CA ALA A 209 -13.76 -2.92 -6.95
C ALA A 209 -12.98 -1.65 -6.62
N VAL A 210 -12.16 -1.68 -5.56
CA VAL A 210 -11.40 -0.51 -5.10
C VAL A 210 -9.94 -0.90 -4.87
N LEU A 211 -9.03 -0.20 -5.54
CA LEU A 211 -7.58 -0.33 -5.38
C LEU A 211 -7.00 1.01 -4.92
N GLY A 212 -6.33 1.03 -3.76
CA GLY A 212 -5.63 2.18 -3.22
C GLY A 212 -4.14 2.18 -3.54
N VAL A 213 -3.39 3.06 -2.88
CA VAL A 213 -1.92 3.15 -2.94
C VAL A 213 -1.39 3.52 -1.55
N ASP A 214 -0.22 3.03 -1.22
CA ASP A 214 0.67 3.20 -0.08
C ASP A 214 0.67 2.01 0.90
N ASP A 215 -0.30 1.10 0.82
CA ASP A 215 -0.46 -0.05 1.73
C ASP A 215 -0.40 0.38 3.22
N TYR A 216 -1.16 1.43 3.54
CA TYR A 216 -1.23 1.93 4.90
C TYR A 216 -2.06 0.99 5.77
N GLU A 217 -1.38 0.15 6.58
CA GLU A 217 -1.96 -0.93 7.37
C GLU A 217 -3.20 -0.52 8.18
N PRO A 218 -3.21 0.62 8.92
CA PRO A 218 -4.37 1.05 9.70
C PRO A 218 -5.64 1.23 8.88
N ILE A 219 -5.52 1.49 7.58
CA ILE A 219 -6.66 1.58 6.66
C ILE A 219 -6.89 0.24 5.96
N CYS A 220 -5.85 -0.32 5.33
CA CYS A 220 -5.99 -1.49 4.47
C CYS A 220 -6.53 -2.72 5.20
N GLU A 221 -6.09 -2.94 6.44
CA GLU A 221 -6.51 -4.10 7.24
C GLU A 221 -7.81 -3.87 8.03
N HIS A 222 -8.20 -2.61 8.27
CA HIS A 222 -9.36 -2.29 9.11
C HIS A 222 -10.59 -1.86 8.34
N THR A 223 -10.49 -1.56 7.04
CA THR A 223 -11.67 -1.41 6.17
C THR A 223 -12.40 -2.75 6.01
N ARG A 224 -13.70 -2.69 5.71
CA ARG A 224 -14.51 -3.88 5.42
C ARG A 224 -15.34 -3.65 4.16
N PRO A 225 -15.03 -4.34 3.04
CA PRO A 225 -13.94 -5.33 2.83
C PRO A 225 -12.54 -4.69 2.95
N ARG A 226 -11.51 -5.50 3.28
CA ARG A 226 -10.11 -5.05 3.39
C ARG A 226 -9.62 -4.49 2.06
N LEU A 227 -8.91 -3.36 2.13
CA LEU A 227 -8.50 -2.60 0.96
C LEU A 227 -7.25 -3.21 0.30
N SER A 228 -7.37 -3.53 -0.98
CA SER A 228 -6.24 -3.82 -1.86
C SER A 228 -5.47 -2.55 -2.17
N SER A 229 -4.16 -2.61 -2.17
CA SER A 229 -3.34 -1.41 -2.34
C SER A 229 -2.05 -1.69 -3.11
N VAL A 230 -1.64 -0.75 -3.92
CA VAL A 230 -0.30 -0.70 -4.55
C VAL A 230 0.69 -0.28 -3.47
N LYS A 231 1.66 -1.14 -3.16
CA LYS A 231 2.71 -0.87 -2.19
C LYS A 231 3.96 -0.33 -2.87
N PRO A 232 4.35 0.95 -2.68
CA PRO A 232 5.62 1.46 -3.14
C PRO A 232 6.80 0.80 -2.40
N ASP A 233 7.96 0.68 -3.05
CA ASP A 233 9.19 0.22 -2.42
C ASP A 233 9.86 1.37 -1.65
N PHE A 234 9.23 1.76 -0.53
CA PHE A 234 9.72 2.85 0.32
C PHE A 234 11.13 2.60 0.85
N ARG A 235 11.47 1.35 1.17
CA ARG A 235 12.81 0.97 1.64
C ARG A 235 13.85 1.22 0.56
N ARG A 236 13.55 0.87 -0.70
CA ARG A 236 14.38 1.21 -1.85
C ARG A 236 14.53 2.71 -2.04
N GLY A 237 13.46 3.47 -1.80
CA GLY A 237 13.52 4.94 -1.79
C GLY A 237 14.56 5.48 -0.81
N GLY A 238 14.56 4.98 0.42
CA GLY A 238 15.57 5.31 1.42
C GLY A 238 17.00 4.90 1.03
N ASN A 239 17.16 3.68 0.51
CA ASN A 239 18.45 3.18 0.00
C ASN A 239 18.99 4.10 -1.12
N LEU A 240 18.16 4.47 -2.09
CA LEU A 240 18.56 5.36 -3.18
C LEU A 240 18.97 6.74 -2.69
N ALA A 241 18.28 7.29 -1.69
CA ALA A 241 18.64 8.58 -1.10
C ALA A 241 20.01 8.54 -0.42
N ALA A 242 20.30 7.48 0.33
CA ALA A 242 21.60 7.29 0.96
C ALA A 242 22.72 7.05 -0.07
N LEU A 243 22.48 6.23 -1.10
CA LEU A 243 23.44 6.01 -2.19
C LEU A 243 23.71 7.30 -2.98
N MET A 244 22.68 8.12 -3.22
CA MET A 244 22.83 9.43 -3.85
C MET A 244 23.67 10.35 -2.97
N MET A 245 23.43 10.37 -1.66
CA MET A 245 24.21 11.15 -0.71
C MET A 245 25.69 10.72 -0.71
N ILE A 246 25.99 9.40 -0.74
CA ILE A 246 27.38 8.89 -0.86
C ILE A 246 28.06 9.44 -2.11
N ALA A 247 27.38 9.37 -3.26
CA ALA A 247 27.92 9.83 -4.53
C ALA A 247 28.18 11.35 -4.51
N VAL A 248 27.23 12.12 -3.98
CA VAL A 248 27.35 13.57 -3.86
C VAL A 248 28.47 13.99 -2.91
N LEU A 249 28.64 13.29 -1.78
CA LEU A 249 29.71 13.55 -0.82
C LEU A 249 31.09 13.17 -1.38
N ARG A 250 31.18 12.15 -2.23
CA ARG A 250 32.40 11.70 -2.88
C ARG A 250 32.82 12.67 -3.99
N ASP A 251 31.89 13.03 -4.87
CA ASP A 251 32.20 13.73 -6.12
C ASP A 251 32.06 15.26 -5.99
N GLY A 252 31.30 15.72 -4.99
CA GLY A 252 31.08 17.14 -4.72
C GLY A 252 30.58 17.90 -5.96
N ARG A 253 31.25 19.01 -6.31
CA ARG A 253 30.91 19.81 -7.50
C ARG A 253 31.17 19.10 -8.83
N LYS A 254 31.87 17.96 -8.83
CA LYS A 254 32.15 17.13 -10.02
C LYS A 254 31.08 16.08 -10.26
N PHE A 255 30.06 15.99 -9.41
CA PHE A 255 28.99 15.02 -9.58
C PHE A 255 28.33 15.16 -10.96
N ARG A 256 28.26 14.05 -11.70
CA ARG A 256 27.71 13.95 -13.06
C ARG A 256 26.55 12.97 -13.15
N GLY A 257 26.10 12.41 -12.03
CA GLY A 257 24.97 11.49 -11.99
C GLY A 257 23.62 12.20 -12.13
N GLU A 258 22.59 11.39 -12.18
CA GLU A 258 21.20 11.89 -12.20
C GLU A 258 20.86 12.61 -10.90
N HIS A 259 20.34 13.83 -11.02
CA HIS A 259 19.88 14.62 -9.88
C HIS A 259 18.50 14.17 -9.34
N VAL A 260 17.71 13.51 -10.17
CA VAL A 260 16.41 12.95 -9.78
C VAL A 260 16.43 11.47 -10.05
N ARG A 261 16.19 10.65 -9.00
CA ARG A 261 16.04 9.21 -9.11
C ARG A 261 14.65 8.79 -8.68
N LYS A 262 14.16 7.71 -9.26
CA LYS A 262 12.85 7.16 -8.94
C LYS A 262 12.98 5.79 -8.31
N TYR A 263 12.09 5.47 -7.37
CA TYR A 263 11.86 4.12 -6.88
C TYR A 263 10.46 3.67 -7.29
N GLY A 264 10.32 2.38 -7.55
CA GLY A 264 9.10 1.80 -8.11
C GLY A 264 8.14 1.25 -7.06
N THR A 265 7.21 0.46 -7.54
CA THR A 265 6.29 -0.36 -6.76
C THR A 265 7.00 -1.63 -6.30
N LEU A 266 6.79 -2.03 -5.04
CA LEU A 266 7.26 -3.31 -4.54
C LEU A 266 6.32 -4.43 -5.02
N GLN A 267 5.01 -4.25 -4.79
CA GLN A 267 3.97 -5.19 -5.20
C GLN A 267 2.58 -4.57 -5.10
N ILE A 268 1.59 -5.21 -5.69
CA ILE A 268 0.18 -4.95 -5.45
C ILE A 268 -0.34 -5.98 -4.45
N ILE A 269 -0.76 -5.51 -3.27
CA ILE A 269 -1.32 -6.38 -2.22
C ILE A 269 -2.82 -6.49 -2.44
N ARG A 270 -3.24 -7.66 -2.93
CA ARG A 270 -4.64 -7.94 -3.19
C ARG A 270 -5.34 -8.45 -1.94
N ARG A 271 -6.41 -7.73 -1.56
CA ARG A 271 -7.32 -8.07 -0.47
C ARG A 271 -8.76 -8.21 -1.00
N GLU A 272 -9.75 -8.12 -0.14
CA GLU A 272 -11.14 -8.36 -0.52
C GLU A 272 -11.69 -7.31 -1.49
N SER A 273 -11.20 -6.06 -1.47
CA SER A 273 -11.79 -4.96 -2.25
C SER A 273 -11.59 -5.07 -3.76
N THR A 274 -10.69 -5.96 -4.24
CA THR A 274 -10.50 -6.25 -5.69
C THR A 274 -10.60 -7.73 -6.02
N ARG A 275 -10.82 -8.61 -5.05
CA ARG A 275 -10.88 -10.07 -5.29
C ARG A 275 -12.24 -10.44 -5.87
N ILE A 276 -12.33 -10.46 -7.19
CA ILE A 276 -13.54 -10.89 -7.90
C ILE A 276 -13.63 -12.40 -7.91
N MET A 277 -14.85 -12.86 -7.70
CA MET A 277 -15.24 -14.24 -7.94
C MET A 277 -15.69 -14.38 -9.41
N PRO A 278 -15.43 -15.50 -10.08
CA PRO A 278 -15.91 -15.73 -11.46
C PRO A 278 -17.41 -15.50 -11.58
N LYS A 279 -17.86 -14.81 -12.65
CA LYS A 279 -19.27 -14.44 -12.94
C LYS A 279 -20.28 -15.61 -13.00
N SER A 280 -19.83 -16.85 -12.93
CA SER A 280 -20.68 -18.06 -13.03
C SER A 280 -20.94 -18.74 -11.67
N VAL A 281 -20.74 -18.04 -10.57
CA VAL A 281 -20.89 -18.64 -9.24
C VAL A 281 -22.38 -18.68 -8.86
N ASP A 282 -22.88 -19.88 -8.57
CA ASP A 282 -24.18 -20.12 -7.95
C ASP A 282 -24.29 -19.25 -6.68
N ALA A 283 -25.40 -18.52 -6.52
CA ALA A 283 -25.60 -17.57 -5.41
C ALA A 283 -25.38 -18.21 -4.02
N GLU A 284 -25.68 -19.52 -3.87
CA GLU A 284 -25.42 -20.26 -2.64
C GLU A 284 -23.92 -20.49 -2.40
N VAL A 285 -23.16 -20.77 -3.48
CA VAL A 285 -21.70 -20.91 -3.42
C VAL A 285 -21.06 -19.55 -3.07
N GLU A 286 -21.57 -18.48 -3.63
CA GLU A 286 -21.12 -17.14 -3.31
C GLU A 286 -21.36 -16.76 -1.84
N ALA A 287 -22.54 -17.11 -1.31
CA ALA A 287 -22.86 -16.93 0.11
C ALA A 287 -21.92 -17.76 1.01
N ALA A 288 -21.66 -19.00 0.61
CA ALA A 288 -20.70 -19.88 1.30
C ALA A 288 -19.29 -19.32 1.35
N LEU A 289 -18.81 -18.81 0.23
CA LEU A 289 -17.46 -18.18 0.14
C LEU A 289 -17.36 -16.88 0.93
N ARG A 290 -18.44 -16.08 0.97
CA ARG A 290 -18.50 -14.89 1.86
C ARG A 290 -18.40 -15.28 3.32
N LEU A 291 -19.15 -16.32 3.73
CA LEU A 291 -19.10 -16.84 5.11
C LEU A 291 -17.68 -17.34 5.45
N ILE A 292 -17.04 -18.09 4.56
CA ILE A 292 -15.67 -18.57 4.76
C ILE A 292 -14.71 -17.39 4.96
N ARG A 293 -14.73 -16.40 4.08
CA ARG A 293 -13.84 -15.23 4.18
C ARG A 293 -13.98 -14.47 5.50
N ASN A 294 -15.22 -14.34 5.97
CA ASN A 294 -15.48 -13.57 7.19
C ASN A 294 -15.17 -14.35 8.47
N GLU A 295 -15.38 -15.66 8.46
CA GLU A 295 -15.43 -16.48 9.68
C GLU A 295 -14.37 -17.58 9.73
N ALA A 296 -13.56 -17.81 8.70
CA ALA A 296 -12.57 -18.90 8.69
C ALA A 296 -11.63 -18.84 9.90
N CYS A 297 -11.24 -17.64 10.31
CA CYS A 297 -10.38 -17.41 11.48
C CYS A 297 -11.12 -17.42 12.82
N ASN A 298 -12.45 -17.53 12.83
CA ASN A 298 -13.28 -17.58 14.04
C ASN A 298 -13.74 -19.01 14.39
N GLY A 299 -13.02 -20.02 13.92
CA GLY A 299 -13.35 -21.41 14.19
C GLY A 299 -14.51 -21.96 13.35
N LEU A 300 -14.70 -21.43 12.14
CA LEU A 300 -15.74 -21.85 11.21
C LEU A 300 -15.61 -23.33 10.86
N ALA A 301 -16.67 -24.11 11.10
CA ALA A 301 -16.79 -25.50 10.69
C ALA A 301 -17.41 -25.62 9.28
N ALA A 302 -17.00 -26.62 8.51
CA ALA A 302 -17.55 -26.86 7.16
C ALA A 302 -19.06 -27.08 7.17
N GLU A 303 -19.62 -27.64 8.24
CA GLU A 303 -21.06 -27.85 8.43
C GLU A 303 -21.82 -26.50 8.49
N ALA A 304 -21.24 -25.49 9.08
CA ALA A 304 -21.86 -24.15 9.12
C ALA A 304 -21.93 -23.54 7.71
N VAL A 305 -20.90 -23.75 6.90
CA VAL A 305 -20.90 -23.32 5.50
C VAL A 305 -21.92 -24.11 4.67
N MET A 306 -22.04 -25.41 4.91
CA MET A 306 -23.05 -26.22 4.20
C MET A 306 -24.50 -25.78 4.44
N ARG A 307 -24.78 -25.11 5.57
CA ARG A 307 -26.13 -24.57 5.86
C ARG A 307 -26.51 -23.38 4.97
N THR A 308 -25.58 -22.78 4.22
CA THR A 308 -25.91 -21.73 3.24
C THR A 308 -26.57 -22.29 1.98
N PHE A 309 -26.55 -23.61 1.81
CA PHE A 309 -27.17 -24.28 0.66
C PHE A 309 -28.56 -24.80 1.02
N SER A 310 -29.50 -24.66 0.08
CA SER A 310 -30.87 -25.17 0.18
C SER A 310 -31.03 -26.64 -0.25
N CYS A 311 -29.92 -27.35 -0.47
CA CYS A 311 -29.89 -28.72 -0.96
C CYS A 311 -29.18 -29.70 0.01
N SER A 312 -29.18 -31.01 -0.31
CA SER A 312 -28.48 -32.01 0.50
C SER A 312 -26.98 -31.74 0.63
N ARG A 313 -26.35 -32.19 1.72
CA ARG A 313 -24.89 -32.01 1.97
C ARG A 313 -24.02 -32.48 0.80
N THR A 314 -24.36 -33.63 0.22
CA THR A 314 -23.63 -34.22 -0.91
C THR A 314 -23.70 -33.28 -2.14
N LEU A 315 -24.90 -32.75 -2.44
CA LEU A 315 -25.09 -31.85 -3.56
C LEU A 315 -24.43 -30.47 -3.31
N ALA A 316 -24.50 -29.94 -2.09
CA ALA A 316 -23.82 -28.73 -1.68
C ALA A 316 -22.28 -28.84 -1.86
N ALA A 317 -21.68 -29.94 -1.40
CA ALA A 317 -20.27 -30.21 -1.57
C ALA A 317 -19.87 -30.33 -3.06
N ALA A 318 -20.69 -31.03 -3.87
CA ALA A 318 -20.48 -31.15 -5.30
C ALA A 318 -20.60 -29.82 -6.04
N LYS A 319 -21.63 -29.00 -5.73
CA LYS A 319 -21.82 -27.65 -6.26
C LYS A 319 -20.62 -26.76 -5.94
N PHE A 320 -20.23 -26.73 -4.66
CA PHE A 320 -19.11 -25.91 -4.19
C PHE A 320 -17.82 -26.30 -4.92
N ARG A 321 -17.48 -27.61 -4.96
CA ARG A 321 -16.28 -28.10 -5.62
C ARG A 321 -16.27 -27.85 -7.13
N ARG A 322 -17.42 -27.99 -7.79
CA ARG A 322 -17.55 -27.70 -9.23
C ARG A 322 -17.20 -26.24 -9.56
N VAL A 323 -17.56 -25.31 -8.69
CA VAL A 323 -17.38 -23.87 -8.90
C VAL A 323 -16.00 -23.41 -8.45
N THR A 324 -15.50 -23.88 -7.30
CA THR A 324 -14.26 -23.40 -6.68
C THR A 324 -13.03 -24.25 -7.02
N GLY A 325 -13.25 -25.49 -7.49
CA GLY A 325 -12.18 -26.48 -7.64
C GLY A 325 -11.76 -27.17 -6.33
N HIS A 326 -12.20 -26.67 -5.19
CA HIS A 326 -11.83 -27.10 -3.84
C HIS A 326 -13.04 -27.59 -3.04
N SER A 327 -12.79 -28.40 -2.02
CA SER A 327 -13.82 -28.66 -1.01
C SER A 327 -13.99 -27.46 -0.08
N ILE A 328 -15.12 -27.38 0.62
CA ILE A 328 -15.37 -26.32 1.62
C ILE A 328 -14.27 -26.27 2.68
N LEU A 329 -13.78 -27.44 3.13
CA LEU A 329 -12.71 -27.48 4.15
C LEU A 329 -11.36 -26.99 3.60
N GLU A 330 -11.02 -27.36 2.37
CA GLU A 330 -9.82 -26.88 1.69
C GLU A 330 -9.85 -25.35 1.53
N GLU A 331 -11.00 -24.78 1.20
CA GLU A 331 -11.17 -23.32 1.07
C GLU A 331 -11.06 -22.58 2.41
N ILE A 332 -11.62 -23.16 3.49
CA ILE A 332 -11.43 -22.64 4.85
C ILE A 332 -9.94 -22.66 5.22
N HIS A 333 -9.25 -23.77 4.96
CA HIS A 333 -7.83 -23.92 5.25
C HIS A 333 -6.97 -22.96 4.42
N ALA A 334 -7.29 -22.77 3.14
CA ALA A 334 -6.58 -21.83 2.27
C ALA A 334 -6.72 -20.40 2.80
N THR A 335 -7.94 -20.00 3.19
CA THR A 335 -8.21 -18.68 3.76
C THR A 335 -7.45 -18.45 5.08
N GLN A 336 -7.45 -19.46 5.96
CA GLN A 336 -6.67 -19.40 7.21
C GLN A 336 -5.16 -19.32 6.93
N LEU A 337 -4.66 -20.10 5.98
CA LEU A 337 -3.24 -20.14 5.63
C LEU A 337 -2.78 -18.80 5.06
N GLU A 338 -3.55 -18.16 4.18
CA GLU A 338 -3.27 -16.81 3.69
C GLU A 338 -3.14 -15.83 4.86
N ARG A 339 -4.08 -15.87 5.80
CA ARG A 339 -4.06 -14.97 6.95
C ARG A 339 -2.88 -15.21 7.88
N ILE A 340 -2.50 -16.47 8.10
CA ILE A 340 -1.31 -16.83 8.87
C ILE A 340 -0.05 -16.29 8.18
N LYS A 341 0.08 -16.47 6.87
CA LYS A 341 1.22 -15.97 6.09
C LYS A 341 1.32 -14.44 6.19
N GLU A 342 0.21 -13.72 6.07
CA GLU A 342 0.17 -12.28 6.26
C GLU A 342 0.68 -11.87 7.65
N LEU A 343 0.16 -12.51 8.72
CA LEU A 343 0.57 -12.20 10.09
C LEU A 343 2.03 -12.56 10.37
N LEU A 344 2.60 -13.55 9.69
CA LEU A 344 4.00 -13.93 9.80
C LEU A 344 4.96 -12.92 9.16
N THR A 345 4.50 -12.06 8.26
CA THR A 345 5.35 -11.00 7.67
C THR A 345 5.64 -9.86 8.64
N TYR A 346 4.80 -9.69 9.67
CA TYR A 346 5.04 -8.64 10.67
C TYR A 346 6.14 -9.06 11.64
N PRO A 347 7.18 -8.23 11.85
CA PRO A 347 8.22 -8.51 12.81
C PRO A 347 7.65 -8.54 14.23
N ASN A 348 8.11 -9.49 15.05
CA ASN A 348 7.76 -9.66 16.47
C ASN A 348 6.32 -10.13 16.79
N GLN A 349 5.55 -10.58 15.83
CA GLN A 349 4.27 -11.23 16.11
C GLN A 349 4.49 -12.56 16.87
N GLN A 350 3.91 -12.64 18.07
CA GLN A 350 3.97 -13.85 18.89
C GLN A 350 3.08 -14.94 18.29
N LEU A 351 3.58 -16.18 18.24
CA LEU A 351 2.81 -17.32 17.71
C LEU A 351 1.49 -17.55 18.47
N LYS A 352 1.43 -17.18 19.75
CA LYS A 352 0.19 -17.25 20.53
C LYS A 352 -0.87 -16.30 19.98
N ALA A 353 -0.49 -15.04 19.70
CA ALA A 353 -1.40 -14.05 19.12
C ALA A 353 -1.90 -14.48 17.73
N ILE A 354 -1.01 -15.03 16.88
CA ILE A 354 -1.40 -15.57 15.58
C ILE A 354 -2.37 -16.74 15.73
N SER A 355 -2.10 -17.64 16.70
CA SER A 355 -2.97 -18.80 17.00
C SER A 355 -4.37 -18.34 17.40
N ASP A 356 -4.46 -17.40 18.32
CA ASP A 356 -5.73 -16.88 18.84
C ASP A 356 -6.49 -16.12 17.72
N PHE A 357 -5.79 -15.31 16.94
CA PHE A 357 -6.37 -14.53 15.84
C PHE A 357 -6.90 -15.41 14.70
N CYS A 358 -6.22 -16.52 14.40
CA CYS A 358 -6.62 -17.43 13.31
C CYS A 358 -7.53 -18.57 13.76
N GLY A 359 -8.06 -18.54 14.99
CA GLY A 359 -9.03 -19.50 15.51
C GLY A 359 -8.45 -20.87 15.87
N PHE A 360 -7.15 -20.97 16.15
CA PHE A 360 -6.52 -22.22 16.58
C PHE A 360 -6.55 -22.35 18.10
N LYS A 361 -6.84 -23.57 18.60
CA LYS A 361 -6.90 -23.87 20.04
C LYS A 361 -5.54 -23.70 20.77
N SER A 362 -4.44 -23.73 20.04
CA SER A 362 -3.10 -23.59 20.60
C SER A 362 -2.05 -23.26 19.54
N PRO A 363 -0.90 -22.65 19.92
CA PRO A 363 0.22 -22.48 19.02
C PRO A 363 0.75 -23.79 18.41
N ASN A 364 0.56 -24.91 19.09
CA ASN A 364 0.99 -26.21 18.60
C ASN A 364 0.08 -26.74 17.47
N SER A 365 -1.24 -26.52 17.57
CA SER A 365 -2.17 -26.84 16.48
C SER A 365 -1.94 -25.96 15.25
N LEU A 366 -1.63 -24.69 15.44
CA LEU A 366 -1.22 -23.77 14.37
C LEU A 366 0.06 -24.26 13.66
N ARG A 367 1.10 -24.69 14.43
CA ARG A 367 2.35 -25.21 13.84
C ARG A 367 2.13 -26.45 12.99
N LYS A 368 1.33 -27.40 13.50
CA LYS A 368 1.00 -28.64 12.77
C LYS A 368 0.21 -28.33 11.49
N PHE A 369 -0.74 -27.42 11.56
CA PHE A 369 -1.52 -26.97 10.41
C PHE A 369 -0.60 -26.35 9.35
N PHE A 370 0.21 -25.37 9.74
CA PHE A 370 1.08 -24.65 8.80
C PHE A 370 2.10 -25.57 8.12
N LEU A 371 2.70 -26.50 8.90
CA LEU A 371 3.63 -27.49 8.34
C LEU A 371 2.93 -28.43 7.35
N ARG A 372 1.72 -28.88 7.65
CA ARG A 372 0.94 -29.72 6.75
C ARG A 372 0.60 -29.01 5.44
N GLU A 373 0.16 -27.76 5.50
CA GLU A 373 -0.30 -27.00 4.32
C GLU A 373 0.85 -26.46 3.47
N THR A 374 2.04 -26.22 4.05
CA THR A 374 3.16 -25.58 3.34
C THR A 374 4.39 -26.46 3.14
N GLY A 375 4.44 -27.60 3.83
CA GLY A 375 5.64 -28.47 3.85
C GLY A 375 6.83 -27.91 4.62
N MET A 376 6.70 -26.72 5.24
CA MET A 376 7.81 -26.07 5.95
C MET A 376 7.35 -25.46 7.28
N THR A 377 8.31 -25.23 8.20
CA THR A 377 7.99 -24.57 9.46
C THR A 377 7.78 -23.07 9.28
N MET A 378 7.01 -22.42 10.16
CA MET A 378 6.78 -20.98 10.13
C MET A 378 8.07 -20.17 10.25
N SER A 379 9.06 -20.67 11.00
CA SER A 379 10.36 -20.02 11.12
C SER A 379 11.14 -20.05 9.80
N VAL A 380 11.16 -21.20 9.12
CA VAL A 380 11.79 -21.34 7.79
C VAL A 380 11.09 -20.44 6.78
N TRP A 381 9.76 -20.44 6.79
CA TRP A 381 8.98 -19.58 5.89
C TRP A 381 9.27 -18.09 6.15
N ARG A 382 9.27 -17.64 7.40
CA ARG A 382 9.58 -16.24 7.78
C ARG A 382 10.97 -15.82 7.30
N ASN A 383 11.97 -16.67 7.54
CA ASN A 383 13.34 -16.40 7.10
C ASN A 383 13.45 -16.35 5.57
N ALA A 384 12.74 -17.22 4.85
CA ALA A 384 12.72 -17.22 3.40
C ALA A 384 12.08 -15.95 2.82
N GLN A 385 11.10 -15.35 3.50
CA GLN A 385 10.52 -14.05 3.12
C GLN A 385 11.49 -12.89 3.45
N SER A 386 12.15 -12.93 4.60
CA SER A 386 13.14 -11.92 4.98
C SER A 386 14.37 -11.88 4.07
N ASN A 387 14.71 -13.00 3.42
CA ASN A 387 15.81 -13.07 2.44
C ASN A 387 15.38 -12.69 1.01
N ARG A 388 14.08 -12.53 0.75
CA ARG A 388 13.54 -12.06 -0.55
C ARG A 388 13.27 -10.55 -0.56
N THR A 389 13.31 -9.91 0.59
CA THR A 389 13.27 -8.46 0.80
C THR A 389 14.67 -7.92 1.06
#